data_e38905f8acc6105e4b2f7e6360b0609d
#
_entry.id   e38905f8acc6105e4b2f7e6360b0609d
#
_cell.length_a   1.000
_cell.length_b   1.000
_cell.length_c   1.000
_cell.angle_alpha   90.00
_cell.angle_beta   90.00
_cell.angle_gamma   90.00
#
_symmetry.space_group_name_H-M   'P 1'
#
loop_
_entity.id
_entity.type
_entity.pdbx_description
1 polymer ?
#
loop_
_entity_poly.entity_id
_entity_poly.type
_entity_poly.pdbx_seq_one_letter_code
_entity_poly.pdbx_strand_id
1 'polypeptide(L)'
;LIGTPSAALTLSRRPNRPGQHGGGRQAKISPFGQQLKETQKLKAFYGISSKQMRRYYEHAAKVRKQTNVALVQSLETRLDNMVYRMGFAGTLRAARQMVVHCHITVNGRKVNKPSFQVKPGDSIQLREKSQKVDRYKDWFNFFEQKLAYIQRDSKKFSGTLMEVPEREEIPID
;
A
#
# COMPACT_ATOMS: atom_id res chain seq x y z
N LEU A 1 -8.40 4.82 -7.47
CA LEU A 1 -7.48 5.19 -8.57
C LEU A 1 -6.28 6.03 -8.11
N ILE A 2 -6.14 6.34 -6.83
CA ILE A 2 -5.03 7.13 -6.29
C ILE A 2 -3.72 6.36 -6.51
N GLY A 3 -2.71 7.05 -7.05
CA GLY A 3 -1.37 6.48 -7.26
C GLY A 3 -1.21 5.55 -8.47
N THR A 4 -2.19 5.46 -9.35
CA THR A 4 -2.05 4.68 -10.60
C THR A 4 -1.82 5.60 -11.81
N PRO A 5 -1.04 5.17 -12.82
CA PRO A 5 -0.86 5.93 -14.07
C PRO A 5 -2.20 6.27 -14.75
N SER A 6 -3.17 5.37 -14.65
CA SER A 6 -4.55 5.59 -15.14
C SER A 6 -5.27 6.74 -14.42
N ALA A 7 -4.96 7.00 -13.15
CA ALA A 7 -5.54 8.13 -12.44
C ALA A 7 -5.04 9.47 -12.97
N ALA A 8 -3.74 9.60 -13.22
CA ALA A 8 -3.15 10.81 -13.81
C ALA A 8 -3.75 11.09 -15.18
N LEU A 9 -3.89 10.08 -16.03
CA LEU A 9 -4.50 10.20 -17.35
C LEU A 9 -5.99 10.60 -17.27
N THR A 10 -6.72 10.07 -16.29
CA THR A 10 -8.14 10.44 -16.08
C THR A 10 -8.28 11.88 -15.63
N LEU A 11 -7.40 12.34 -14.72
CA LEU A 11 -7.37 13.73 -14.26
C LEU A 11 -6.99 14.72 -15.36
N SER A 12 -6.07 14.36 -16.25
CA SER A 12 -5.72 15.20 -17.40
C SER A 12 -6.87 15.37 -18.40
N ARG A 13 -7.66 14.31 -18.60
CA ARG A 13 -8.84 14.34 -19.49
C ARG A 13 -10.04 15.05 -18.86
N ARG A 14 -10.23 14.90 -17.54
CA ARG A 14 -11.37 15.44 -16.79
C ARG A 14 -10.91 16.02 -15.47
N PRO A 15 -10.49 17.29 -15.44
CA PRO A 15 -10.00 17.94 -14.21
C PRO A 15 -11.11 18.22 -13.19
N ASN A 16 -12.36 18.27 -13.67
CA ASN A 16 -13.51 18.56 -12.82
C ASN A 16 -13.99 17.31 -12.05
N ARG A 17 -14.63 17.55 -10.90
CA ARG A 17 -15.27 16.49 -10.12
C ARG A 17 -16.39 15.83 -10.93
N PRO A 18 -16.70 14.55 -10.67
CA PRO A 18 -17.83 13.90 -11.34
C PRO A 18 -19.16 14.50 -10.86
N GLY A 19 -20.17 14.40 -11.75
CA GLY A 19 -21.53 14.86 -11.49
C GLY A 19 -21.84 16.25 -12.08
N GLN A 20 -23.13 16.61 -12.08
CA GLN A 20 -23.66 17.82 -12.71
C GLN A 20 -23.00 19.11 -12.14
N HIS A 21 -22.69 19.13 -10.86
CA HIS A 21 -22.10 20.28 -10.17
C HIS A 21 -20.56 20.21 -10.08
N GLY A 22 -19.93 19.29 -10.80
CA GLY A 22 -18.46 19.07 -10.72
C GLY A 22 -17.63 20.30 -11.14
N GLY A 23 -18.12 21.10 -12.08
CA GLY A 23 -17.48 22.34 -12.55
C GLY A 23 -17.89 23.61 -11.77
N GLY A 24 -18.79 23.49 -10.80
CA GLY A 24 -19.26 24.64 -10.03
C GLY A 24 -18.25 25.13 -8.98
N ARG A 25 -18.56 26.33 -8.39
CA ARG A 25 -17.73 26.91 -7.33
C ARG A 25 -17.63 25.96 -6.14
N GLN A 26 -16.42 25.64 -5.72
CA GLN A 26 -16.20 24.81 -4.55
C GLN A 26 -16.47 25.62 -3.27
N ALA A 27 -17.29 25.05 -2.37
CA ALA A 27 -17.49 25.62 -1.05
C ALA A 27 -16.18 25.58 -0.24
N LYS A 28 -15.99 26.59 0.64
CA LYS A 28 -14.86 26.62 1.57
C LYS A 28 -14.94 25.39 2.49
N ILE A 29 -13.86 24.61 2.54
CA ILE A 29 -13.80 23.41 3.35
C ILE A 29 -13.52 23.80 4.79
N SER A 30 -14.35 23.33 5.74
CA SER A 30 -14.12 23.50 7.17
C SER A 30 -12.88 22.71 7.64
N PRO A 31 -12.26 23.06 8.79
CA PRO A 31 -11.15 22.27 9.35
C PRO A 31 -11.50 20.79 9.54
N PHE A 32 -12.69 20.50 10.03
CA PHE A 32 -13.19 19.12 10.12
C PHE A 32 -13.27 18.43 8.76
N GLY A 33 -13.76 19.15 7.75
CA GLY A 33 -13.83 18.62 6.38
C GLY A 33 -12.45 18.31 5.79
N GLN A 34 -11.43 19.11 6.12
CA GLN A 34 -10.03 18.83 5.73
C GLN A 34 -9.52 17.55 6.38
N GLN A 35 -9.68 17.39 7.69
CA GLN A 35 -9.26 16.17 8.41
C GLN A 35 -9.97 14.92 7.91
N LEU A 36 -11.28 15.03 7.64
CA LEU A 36 -12.05 13.95 7.05
C LEU A 36 -11.51 13.58 5.67
N LYS A 37 -11.19 14.57 4.83
CA LYS A 37 -10.63 14.36 3.50
C LYS A 37 -9.29 13.63 3.54
N GLU A 38 -8.38 14.01 4.44
CA GLU A 38 -7.09 13.32 4.60
C GLU A 38 -7.28 11.87 5.07
N THR A 39 -8.18 11.64 6.02
CA THR A 39 -8.54 10.27 6.44
C THR A 39 -9.10 9.43 5.28
N GLN A 40 -9.94 10.03 4.42
CA GLN A 40 -10.48 9.36 3.23
C GLN A 40 -9.40 9.07 2.19
N LYS A 41 -8.40 9.96 2.01
CA LYS A 41 -7.25 9.71 1.14
C LYS A 41 -6.47 8.49 1.61
N LEU A 42 -6.08 8.42 2.89
CA LEU A 42 -5.38 7.26 3.46
C LEU A 42 -6.17 5.96 3.27
N LYS A 43 -7.46 5.99 3.55
CA LYS A 43 -8.33 4.81 3.35
C LYS A 43 -8.38 4.37 1.89
N ALA A 44 -8.48 5.32 0.96
CA ALA A 44 -8.52 5.03 -0.47
C ALA A 44 -7.18 4.51 -0.97
N PHE A 45 -6.06 5.09 -0.49
CA PHE A 45 -4.71 4.66 -0.86
C PHE A 45 -4.46 3.20 -0.45
N TYR A 46 -4.64 2.87 0.84
CA TYR A 46 -4.42 1.50 1.34
C TYR A 46 -5.59 0.53 1.08
N GLY A 47 -6.69 0.99 0.48
CA GLY A 47 -7.85 0.17 0.18
C GLY A 47 -8.51 -0.44 1.42
N ILE A 48 -8.55 0.27 2.54
CA ILE A 48 -9.10 -0.21 3.81
C ILE A 48 -10.47 0.41 4.14
N SER A 49 -11.30 -0.34 4.88
CA SER A 49 -12.60 0.13 5.34
C SER A 49 -12.47 1.06 6.55
N SER A 50 -13.52 1.86 6.83
CA SER A 50 -13.56 2.74 8.02
C SER A 50 -13.42 1.95 9.32
N LYS A 51 -14.02 0.75 9.39
CA LYS A 51 -13.91 -0.14 10.57
C LYS A 51 -12.47 -0.61 10.80
N GLN A 52 -11.75 -0.94 9.72
CA GLN A 52 -10.34 -1.31 9.81
C GLN A 52 -9.48 -0.11 10.20
N MET A 53 -9.70 1.07 9.58
CA MET A 53 -8.96 2.29 9.92
C MET A 53 -9.09 2.65 11.39
N ARG A 54 -10.31 2.57 11.94
CA ARG A 54 -10.55 2.80 13.37
C ARG A 54 -9.75 1.85 14.25
N ARG A 55 -9.70 0.55 13.92
CA ARG A 55 -8.90 -0.43 14.68
C ARG A 55 -7.40 -0.11 14.65
N TYR A 56 -6.87 0.29 13.49
CA TYR A 56 -5.47 0.71 13.37
C TYR A 56 -5.19 1.96 14.22
N TYR A 57 -6.10 2.93 14.21
CA TYR A 57 -5.98 4.14 15.03
C TYR A 57 -6.02 3.81 16.53
N GLU A 58 -6.97 3.01 16.99
CA GLU A 58 -7.08 2.57 18.39
C GLU A 58 -5.82 1.80 18.84
N HIS A 59 -5.22 1.02 17.95
CA HIS A 59 -3.97 0.34 18.23
C HIS A 59 -2.78 1.30 18.30
N ALA A 60 -2.68 2.22 17.35
CA ALA A 60 -1.62 3.22 17.29
C ALA A 60 -1.65 4.16 18.50
N ALA A 61 -2.85 4.52 18.99
CA ALA A 61 -3.02 5.37 20.17
C ALA A 61 -2.50 4.74 21.47
N LYS A 62 -2.38 3.40 21.52
CA LYS A 62 -1.82 2.67 22.69
C LYS A 62 -0.28 2.61 22.67
N VAL A 63 0.34 2.90 21.55
CA VAL A 63 1.79 2.87 21.40
C VAL A 63 2.39 4.17 21.93
N ARG A 64 3.53 4.11 22.64
CA ARG A 64 4.22 5.30 23.21
C ARG A 64 4.89 6.22 22.17
N LYS A 65 4.56 6.08 20.89
CA LYS A 65 5.00 6.95 19.79
C LYS A 65 3.90 7.94 19.40
N GLN A 66 4.22 8.92 18.58
CA GLN A 66 3.20 9.79 17.99
C GLN A 66 2.18 8.93 17.22
N THR A 67 0.91 9.06 17.56
CA THR A 67 -0.18 8.22 17.04
C THR A 67 -0.26 8.21 15.51
N ASN A 68 -0.04 9.36 14.88
CA ASN A 68 -0.04 9.50 13.42
C ASN A 68 1.11 8.71 12.77
N VAL A 69 2.32 8.75 13.34
CA VAL A 69 3.49 7.99 12.84
C VAL A 69 3.23 6.49 13.01
N ALA A 70 2.82 6.05 14.20
CA ALA A 70 2.51 4.66 14.47
C ALA A 70 1.37 4.11 13.58
N LEU A 71 0.36 4.95 13.28
CA LEU A 71 -0.72 4.59 12.37
C LEU A 71 -0.19 4.34 10.96
N VAL A 72 0.58 5.28 10.41
CA VAL A 72 1.11 5.15 9.03
C VAL A 72 2.08 3.96 8.95
N GLN A 73 2.96 3.77 9.93
CA GLN A 73 3.86 2.61 10.01
C GLN A 73 3.08 1.29 10.01
N SER A 74 2.00 1.19 10.79
CA SER A 74 1.17 -0.03 10.83
C SER A 74 0.39 -0.28 9.53
N LEU A 75 0.08 0.76 8.78
CA LEU A 75 -0.54 0.63 7.45
C LEU A 75 0.49 0.26 6.38
N GLU A 76 1.71 0.80 6.47
CA GLU A 76 2.78 0.51 5.52
C GLU A 76 3.29 -0.92 5.65
N THR A 77 3.43 -1.44 6.87
CA THR A 77 3.91 -2.81 7.15
C THR A 77 2.87 -3.91 6.89
N ARG A 78 1.72 -3.60 6.34
CA ARG A 78 0.75 -4.61 5.89
C ARG A 78 1.31 -5.43 4.72
N LEU A 79 1.02 -6.73 4.72
CA LEU A 79 1.52 -7.64 3.68
C LEU A 79 1.08 -7.24 2.26
N ASP A 80 -0.18 -6.84 2.08
CA ASP A 80 -0.66 -6.38 0.76
C ASP A 80 0.11 -5.16 0.26
N ASN A 81 0.43 -4.22 1.14
CA ASN A 81 1.21 -3.05 0.80
C ASN A 81 2.69 -3.40 0.57
N MET A 82 3.29 -4.23 1.42
CA MET A 82 4.68 -4.68 1.24
C MET A 82 4.89 -5.41 -0.09
N VAL A 83 3.95 -6.27 -0.49
CA VAL A 83 3.97 -6.94 -1.80
C VAL A 83 3.95 -5.93 -2.95
N TYR A 84 3.16 -4.85 -2.83
CA TYR A 84 3.16 -3.75 -3.78
C TYR A 84 4.49 -2.97 -3.78
N ARG A 85 4.98 -2.57 -2.61
CA ARG A 85 6.24 -1.82 -2.44
C ARG A 85 7.47 -2.59 -2.91
N MET A 86 7.45 -3.91 -2.83
CA MET A 86 8.50 -4.79 -3.35
C MET A 86 8.40 -5.03 -4.86
N GLY A 87 7.34 -4.55 -5.52
CA GLY A 87 7.17 -4.66 -6.97
C GLY A 87 6.64 -6.00 -7.46
N PHE A 88 6.09 -6.86 -6.58
CA PHE A 88 5.45 -8.10 -7.02
C PHE A 88 4.16 -7.86 -7.81
N ALA A 89 3.56 -6.68 -7.67
CA ALA A 89 2.33 -6.31 -8.34
C ALA A 89 2.36 -4.85 -8.81
N GLY A 90 1.81 -4.56 -9.97
CA GLY A 90 1.74 -3.21 -10.52
C GLY A 90 0.74 -2.28 -9.82
N THR A 91 -0.15 -2.80 -8.97
CA THR A 91 -1.12 -2.02 -8.19
C THR A 91 -1.36 -2.65 -6.82
N LEU A 92 -1.73 -1.82 -5.84
CA LEU A 92 -2.06 -2.31 -4.49
C LEU A 92 -3.23 -3.30 -4.49
N ARG A 93 -4.20 -3.14 -5.40
CA ARG A 93 -5.32 -4.08 -5.55
C ARG A 93 -4.86 -5.43 -6.09
N ALA A 94 -3.96 -5.43 -7.07
CA ALA A 94 -3.35 -6.66 -7.58
C ALA A 94 -2.49 -7.36 -6.50
N ALA A 95 -1.72 -6.59 -5.72
CA ALA A 95 -0.96 -7.10 -4.58
C ALA A 95 -1.86 -7.81 -3.56
N ARG A 96 -2.98 -7.17 -3.20
CA ARG A 96 -3.97 -7.76 -2.31
C ARG A 96 -4.54 -9.07 -2.86
N GLN A 97 -4.87 -9.11 -4.16
CA GLN A 97 -5.34 -10.32 -4.82
C GLN A 97 -4.29 -11.42 -4.77
N MET A 98 -3.03 -11.11 -5.03
CA MET A 98 -1.93 -12.08 -4.96
C MET A 98 -1.80 -12.70 -3.56
N VAL A 99 -1.92 -11.90 -2.50
CA VAL A 99 -1.90 -12.39 -1.12
C VAL A 99 -3.10 -13.31 -0.85
N VAL A 100 -4.33 -12.87 -1.16
CA VAL A 100 -5.56 -13.65 -0.92
C VAL A 100 -5.54 -14.97 -1.70
N HIS A 101 -5.00 -14.98 -2.93
CA HIS A 101 -4.87 -16.17 -3.77
C HIS A 101 -3.65 -17.03 -3.44
N CYS A 102 -2.96 -16.75 -2.34
CA CYS A 102 -1.81 -17.53 -1.86
C CYS A 102 -0.65 -17.62 -2.86
N HIS A 103 -0.39 -16.57 -3.63
CA HIS A 103 0.79 -16.48 -4.49
C HIS A 103 2.05 -16.09 -3.72
N ILE A 104 1.91 -15.59 -2.51
CA ILE A 104 2.97 -15.05 -1.65
C ILE A 104 3.23 -15.98 -0.47
N THR A 105 4.50 -16.10 -0.09
CA THR A 105 4.95 -16.73 1.14
C THR A 105 5.71 -15.73 2.00
N VAL A 106 5.61 -15.85 3.32
CA VAL A 106 6.39 -15.11 4.30
C VAL A 106 7.20 -16.10 5.09
N ASN A 107 8.52 -15.97 5.10
CA ASN A 107 9.45 -16.92 5.75
C ASN A 107 9.16 -18.39 5.34
N GLY A 108 8.89 -18.62 4.04
CA GLY A 108 8.57 -19.93 3.49
C GLY A 108 7.14 -20.45 3.77
N ARG A 109 6.35 -19.75 4.59
CA ARG A 109 4.97 -20.15 4.91
C ARG A 109 3.95 -19.37 4.08
N LYS A 110 2.91 -20.05 3.62
CA LYS A 110 1.80 -19.38 2.90
C LYS A 110 1.02 -18.47 3.85
N VAL A 111 0.82 -17.23 3.42
CA VAL A 111 -0.01 -16.26 4.14
C VAL A 111 -1.06 -15.72 3.17
N ASN A 112 -2.34 -15.85 3.54
CA ASN A 112 -3.49 -15.37 2.74
C ASN A 112 -4.21 -14.17 3.35
N LYS A 113 -3.64 -13.57 4.40
CA LYS A 113 -4.22 -12.42 5.10
C LYS A 113 -3.53 -11.13 4.67
N PRO A 114 -4.19 -10.25 3.88
CA PRO A 114 -3.62 -8.97 3.44
C PRO A 114 -3.21 -8.05 4.59
N SER A 115 -3.90 -8.16 5.73
CA SER A 115 -3.62 -7.38 6.95
C SER A 115 -2.54 -7.96 7.84
N PHE A 116 -1.84 -9.03 7.39
CA PHE A 116 -0.70 -9.56 8.12
C PHE A 116 0.37 -8.47 8.30
N GLN A 117 0.86 -8.30 9.52
CA GLN A 117 1.90 -7.31 9.83
C GLN A 117 3.27 -7.94 9.60
N VAL A 118 3.99 -7.40 8.64
CA VAL A 118 5.37 -7.79 8.32
C VAL A 118 6.31 -7.11 9.31
N LYS A 119 7.24 -7.88 9.84
CA LYS A 119 8.25 -7.39 10.79
C LYS A 119 9.60 -7.24 10.11
N PRO A 120 10.49 -6.38 10.62
CA PRO A 120 11.88 -6.34 10.19
C PRO A 120 12.51 -7.74 10.25
N GLY A 121 13.22 -8.12 9.19
CA GLY A 121 13.79 -9.45 9.02
C GLY A 121 12.88 -10.46 8.32
N ASP A 122 11.58 -10.19 8.14
CA ASP A 122 10.69 -11.08 7.40
C ASP A 122 11.02 -11.05 5.90
N SER A 123 11.17 -12.25 5.32
CA SER A 123 11.37 -12.44 3.88
C SER A 123 10.05 -12.78 3.20
N ILE A 124 9.67 -11.96 2.23
CA ILE A 124 8.48 -12.12 1.40
C ILE A 124 8.92 -12.65 0.04
N GLN A 125 8.35 -13.76 -0.40
CA GLN A 125 8.76 -14.42 -1.63
C GLN A 125 7.55 -14.81 -2.48
N LEU A 126 7.73 -14.73 -3.80
CA LEU A 126 6.77 -15.28 -4.76
C LEU A 126 6.87 -16.82 -4.75
N ARG A 127 5.74 -17.48 -4.56
CA ARG A 127 5.64 -18.93 -4.54
C ARG A 127 6.14 -19.53 -5.87
N GLU A 128 6.88 -20.64 -5.84
CA GLU A 128 7.48 -21.29 -7.03
C GLU A 128 6.50 -21.53 -8.17
N LYS A 129 5.29 -22.04 -7.87
CA LYS A 129 4.24 -22.21 -8.88
C LYS A 129 3.84 -20.90 -9.55
N SER A 130 3.89 -19.80 -8.81
CA SER A 130 3.51 -18.46 -9.28
C SER A 130 4.65 -17.77 -10.05
N GLN A 131 5.89 -18.18 -9.82
CA GLN A 131 7.04 -17.68 -10.58
C GLN A 131 7.00 -18.12 -12.07
N LYS A 132 6.18 -19.10 -12.42
CA LYS A 132 5.97 -19.50 -13.81
C LYS A 132 5.08 -18.54 -14.61
N VAL A 133 4.40 -17.61 -13.94
CA VAL A 133 3.51 -16.64 -14.56
C VAL A 133 4.33 -15.42 -14.99
N ASP A 134 4.47 -15.20 -16.29
CA ASP A 134 5.32 -14.14 -16.85
C ASP A 134 4.94 -12.76 -16.35
N ARG A 135 3.65 -12.45 -16.23
CA ARG A 135 3.16 -11.17 -15.68
C ARG A 135 3.77 -10.82 -14.31
N TYR A 136 3.95 -11.81 -13.42
CA TYR A 136 4.52 -11.57 -12.09
C TYR A 136 6.03 -11.35 -12.15
N LYS A 137 6.72 -12.02 -13.07
CA LYS A 137 8.14 -11.79 -13.35
C LYS A 137 8.35 -10.39 -13.91
N ASP A 138 7.52 -10.00 -14.88
CA ASP A 138 7.61 -8.70 -15.53
C ASP A 138 7.41 -7.57 -14.51
N TRP A 139 6.37 -7.63 -13.70
CA TRP A 139 6.17 -6.64 -12.64
C TRP A 139 7.35 -6.53 -11.70
N PHE A 140 7.89 -7.65 -11.27
CA PHE A 140 9.03 -7.65 -10.36
C PHE A 140 10.31 -7.12 -11.00
N ASN A 141 10.58 -7.48 -12.24
CA ASN A 141 11.80 -7.08 -12.96
C ASN A 141 11.76 -5.60 -13.40
N PHE A 142 10.61 -5.11 -13.86
CA PHE A 142 10.44 -3.73 -14.31
C PHE A 142 10.16 -2.72 -13.19
N PHE A 143 10.13 -3.17 -11.94
CA PHE A 143 9.91 -2.27 -10.82
C PHE A 143 11.18 -1.49 -10.47
N GLU A 144 11.17 -0.20 -10.74
CA GLU A 144 12.34 0.68 -10.59
C GLU A 144 12.46 1.35 -9.21
N GLN A 145 11.36 1.43 -8.46
CA GLN A 145 11.34 2.15 -7.19
C GLN A 145 12.21 1.46 -6.14
N LYS A 146 13.29 2.12 -5.74
CA LYS A 146 14.16 1.66 -4.64
C LYS A 146 13.72 2.36 -3.35
N LEU A 147 13.36 1.58 -2.35
CA LEU A 147 13.00 2.04 -1.01
C LEU A 147 14.09 1.61 -0.04
N ALA A 148 14.57 2.53 0.81
CA ALA A 148 15.71 2.28 1.70
C ALA A 148 15.46 1.11 2.66
N TYR A 149 14.23 0.97 3.15
CA TYR A 149 13.82 -0.05 4.10
C TYR A 149 13.53 -1.43 3.50
N ILE A 150 13.69 -1.61 2.16
CA ILE A 150 13.42 -2.87 1.45
C ILE A 150 14.67 -3.35 0.71
N GLN A 151 15.09 -4.56 1.00
CA GLN A 151 16.10 -5.26 0.22
C GLN A 151 15.43 -6.27 -0.71
N ARG A 152 15.73 -6.21 -2.01
CA ARG A 152 15.17 -7.10 -3.03
C ARG A 152 16.25 -8.03 -3.58
N ASP A 153 15.88 -9.29 -3.78
CA ASP A 153 16.69 -10.30 -4.47
C ASP A 153 15.95 -10.76 -5.75
N SER A 154 16.41 -10.25 -6.88
CA SER A 154 15.80 -10.57 -8.19
C SER A 154 15.96 -12.04 -8.59
N LYS A 155 17.03 -12.70 -8.15
CA LYS A 155 17.26 -14.11 -8.49
C LYS A 155 16.28 -15.05 -7.80
N LYS A 156 15.92 -14.72 -6.55
CA LYS A 156 15.01 -15.53 -5.71
C LYS A 156 13.57 -15.07 -5.76
N PHE A 157 13.25 -14.00 -6.51
CA PHE A 157 11.93 -13.34 -6.46
C PHE A 157 11.48 -13.13 -5.01
N SER A 158 12.37 -12.54 -4.22
CA SER A 158 12.12 -12.26 -2.80
C SER A 158 12.46 -10.82 -2.44
N GLY A 159 11.85 -10.35 -1.36
CA GLY A 159 12.15 -9.07 -0.75
C GLY A 159 12.10 -9.21 0.76
N THR A 160 12.99 -8.51 1.44
CA THR A 160 13.07 -8.50 2.91
C THR A 160 12.83 -7.10 3.43
N LEU A 161 12.02 -6.98 4.46
CA LEU A 161 11.87 -5.73 5.21
C LEU A 161 13.06 -5.60 6.15
N MET A 162 13.89 -4.58 5.96
CA MET A 162 15.09 -4.36 6.78
C MET A 162 14.73 -3.67 8.09
N GLU A 163 13.93 -2.62 8.00
CA GLU A 163 13.52 -1.82 9.16
C GLU A 163 12.11 -1.28 8.98
N VAL A 164 11.50 -0.81 10.06
CA VAL A 164 10.18 -0.16 9.99
C VAL A 164 10.39 1.24 9.42
N PRO A 165 9.75 1.59 8.29
CA PRO A 165 10.00 2.86 7.62
C PRO A 165 9.61 4.05 8.50
N GLU A 166 10.39 5.12 8.41
CA GLU A 166 10.05 6.41 8.98
C GLU A 166 9.02 7.14 8.10
N ARG A 167 8.36 8.17 8.66
CA ARG A 167 7.30 8.87 7.93
C ARG A 167 7.78 9.50 6.62
N GLU A 168 9.03 10.00 6.62
CA GLU A 168 9.64 10.69 5.49
C GLU A 168 10.02 9.74 4.35
N GLU A 169 10.30 8.49 4.66
CA GLU A 169 10.64 7.44 3.68
C GLU A 169 9.42 6.86 2.96
N ILE A 170 8.23 7.10 3.51
CA ILE A 170 6.98 6.56 2.96
C ILE A 170 6.47 7.48 1.85
N PRO A 171 6.42 7.03 0.58
CA PRO A 171 6.00 7.85 -0.55
C PRO A 171 4.46 7.99 -0.58
N ILE A 172 3.95 8.82 0.31
CA ILE A 172 2.52 9.23 0.38
C ILE A 172 2.48 10.72 0.61
N ASP A 173 1.85 11.42 -0.33
CA ASP A 173 1.57 12.86 -0.26
C ASP A 173 0.38 13.18 0.68
#